data_169cfd32326f9ae77015039a380e821f
#
_entry.id   169cfd32326f9ae77015039a380e821f
#
_cell.length_a   1.000
_cell.length_b   1.000
_cell.length_c   1.000
_cell.angle_alpha   90.00
_cell.angle_beta   90.00
_cell.angle_gamma   90.00
#
_symmetry.space_group_name_H-M   'P 1'
#
loop_
_entity.id
_entity.type
_entity.pdbx_description
1 polymer ?
#
loop_
_entity_poly.entity_id
_entity_poly.type
_entity_poly.pdbx_seq_one_letter_code
_entity_poly.pdbx_strand_id
1 'polypeptide(L)'
;MIRDDLTQILGEELRFLAIKTRERLNLTQKEMSEILHMSESSYSDIETGKSNCGTLTTVLLLSIQEDPTHFLNAVNEEFQKWYDGEMMPV
;
A
#
# COMPACT_ATOMS: atom_id res chain seq x y z
N MET A 1 -14.33 14.64 0.02
CA MET A 1 -14.95 13.78 -0.97
C MET A 1 -14.44 12.35 -0.82
N ILE A 2 -15.30 11.36 -1.04
CA ILE A 2 -14.98 9.95 -0.81
C ILE A 2 -13.71 9.50 -1.50
N ARG A 3 -13.52 9.89 -2.77
CA ARG A 3 -12.35 9.46 -3.53
C ARG A 3 -11.04 9.93 -2.90
N ASP A 4 -10.99 11.15 -2.42
CA ASP A 4 -9.79 11.69 -1.79
C ASP A 4 -9.49 10.98 -0.48
N ASP A 5 -10.55 10.72 0.29
CA ASP A 5 -10.41 9.99 1.56
C ASP A 5 -9.93 8.57 1.33
N LEU A 6 -10.46 7.88 0.31
CA LEU A 6 -10.02 6.54 -0.03
C LEU A 6 -8.57 6.53 -0.50
N THR A 7 -8.17 7.53 -1.27
CA THR A 7 -6.77 7.65 -1.72
C THR A 7 -5.84 7.76 -0.53
N GLN A 8 -6.20 8.56 0.47
CA GLN A 8 -5.39 8.72 1.66
C GLN A 8 -5.32 7.42 2.47
N ILE A 9 -6.46 6.77 2.66
CA ILE A 9 -6.53 5.50 3.39
C ILE A 9 -5.67 4.45 2.71
N LEU A 10 -5.80 4.31 1.39
CA LEU A 10 -5.00 3.35 0.64
C LEU A 10 -3.51 3.68 0.68
N GLY A 11 -3.18 4.96 0.63
CA GLY A 11 -1.78 5.39 0.74
C GLY A 11 -1.17 4.95 2.06
N GLU A 12 -1.89 5.11 3.16
CA GLU A 12 -1.43 4.70 4.47
C GLU A 12 -1.32 3.18 4.58
N GLU A 13 -2.32 2.45 4.08
CA GLU A 13 -2.29 0.99 4.09
C GLU A 13 -1.12 0.44 3.30
N LEU A 14 -0.84 1.01 2.12
CA LEU A 14 0.28 0.59 1.30
C LEU A 14 1.63 0.94 1.96
N ARG A 15 1.70 2.07 2.62
CA ARG A 15 2.91 2.45 3.37
C ARG A 15 3.22 1.43 4.46
N PHE A 16 2.21 1.08 5.26
CA PHE A 16 2.40 0.09 6.31
C PHE A 16 2.74 -1.27 5.73
N LEU A 17 2.10 -1.65 4.63
CA LEU A 17 2.40 -2.92 3.98
C LEU A 17 3.85 -2.96 3.51
N ALA A 18 4.35 -1.87 2.92
CA ALA A 18 5.73 -1.80 2.46
C ALA A 18 6.71 -1.96 3.61
N ILE A 19 6.47 -1.23 4.71
CA ILE A 19 7.35 -1.30 5.89
C ILE A 19 7.35 -2.70 6.47
N LYS A 20 6.17 -3.28 6.68
CA LYS A 20 6.07 -4.62 7.26
C LYS A 20 6.69 -5.68 6.37
N THR A 21 6.52 -5.55 5.06
CA THR A 21 7.11 -6.48 4.09
C THR A 21 8.65 -6.40 4.15
N ARG A 22 9.17 -5.17 4.18
CA ARG A 22 10.61 -4.98 4.27
C ARG A 22 11.17 -5.58 5.56
N GLU A 23 10.48 -5.36 6.68
CA GLU A 23 10.91 -5.91 7.97
C GLU A 23 10.81 -7.43 7.99
N ARG A 24 9.74 -7.98 7.45
CA ARG A 24 9.56 -9.44 7.36
C ARG A 24 10.67 -10.10 6.57
N LEU A 25 11.08 -9.46 5.48
CA LEU A 25 12.15 -9.99 4.62
C LEU A 25 13.53 -9.60 5.12
N ASN A 26 13.62 -8.82 6.20
CA ASN A 26 14.87 -8.37 6.78
C ASN A 26 15.75 -7.62 5.77
N LEU A 27 15.12 -6.70 5.03
CA LEU A 27 15.78 -5.93 4.00
C LEU A 27 16.05 -4.50 4.46
N THR A 28 17.11 -3.90 3.91
CA THR A 28 17.33 -2.46 4.06
C THR A 28 16.38 -1.71 3.12
N GLN A 29 16.25 -0.40 3.33
CA GLN A 29 15.48 0.44 2.41
C GLN A 29 16.06 0.40 1.00
N LYS A 30 17.38 0.35 0.89
CA LYS A 30 18.04 0.26 -0.41
C LYS A 30 17.68 -1.04 -1.12
N GLU A 31 17.75 -2.16 -0.41
CA GLU A 31 17.40 -3.46 -0.98
C GLU A 31 15.94 -3.51 -1.42
N MET A 32 15.05 -2.97 -0.58
CA MET A 32 13.63 -2.92 -0.92
C MET A 32 13.37 -2.05 -2.15
N SER A 33 14.07 -0.91 -2.24
CA SER A 33 13.93 -0.05 -3.41
C SER A 33 14.35 -0.75 -4.70
N GLU A 34 15.39 -1.57 -4.62
CA GLU A 34 15.84 -2.34 -5.78
C GLU A 34 14.79 -3.35 -6.24
N ILE A 35 14.17 -4.04 -5.28
CA ILE A 35 13.09 -4.98 -5.59
C ILE A 35 11.92 -4.26 -6.26
N LEU A 36 11.60 -3.06 -5.80
CA LEU A 36 10.49 -2.28 -6.34
C LEU A 36 10.87 -1.41 -7.52
N HIS A 37 12.10 -1.54 -8.03
CA HIS A 37 12.58 -0.85 -9.22
C HIS A 37 12.48 0.68 -9.09
N MET A 38 12.93 1.21 -7.97
CA MET A 38 12.92 2.64 -7.71
C MET A 38 14.19 3.06 -6.97
N SER A 39 14.43 4.37 -6.86
CA SER A 39 15.56 4.87 -6.10
C SER A 39 15.31 4.72 -4.61
N GLU A 40 16.38 4.65 -3.84
CA GLU A 40 16.28 4.55 -2.39
C GLU A 40 15.56 5.76 -1.79
N SER A 41 15.82 6.97 -2.30
CA SER A 41 15.16 8.16 -1.78
C SER A 41 13.67 8.16 -2.10
N SER A 42 13.28 7.68 -3.27
CA SER A 42 11.85 7.55 -3.61
C SER A 42 11.17 6.55 -2.70
N TYR A 43 11.82 5.43 -2.42
CA TYR A 43 11.25 4.45 -1.51
C TYR A 43 11.14 5.00 -0.08
N SER A 44 12.19 5.70 0.38
CA SER A 44 12.16 6.33 1.71
C SER A 44 11.00 7.31 1.83
N ASP A 45 10.70 8.06 0.77
CA ASP A 45 9.56 8.98 0.76
C ASP A 45 8.24 8.24 0.94
N ILE A 46 8.12 7.03 0.41
CA ILE A 46 6.93 6.21 0.63
C ILE A 46 6.82 5.82 2.11
N GLU A 47 7.91 5.36 2.72
CA GLU A 47 7.88 4.93 4.11
C GLU A 47 7.60 6.08 5.08
N THR A 48 8.03 7.29 4.74
CA THR A 48 7.81 8.46 5.59
C THR A 48 6.48 9.17 5.31
N GLY A 49 5.75 8.72 4.30
CA GLY A 49 4.47 9.31 3.95
C GLY A 49 4.55 10.56 3.07
N LYS A 50 5.73 10.90 2.59
CA LYS A 50 5.89 12.05 1.68
C LYS A 50 5.35 11.76 0.30
N SER A 51 5.34 10.50 -0.11
CA SER A 51 4.82 10.08 -1.40
C SER A 51 3.96 8.85 -1.22
N ASN A 52 2.98 8.70 -2.11
CA ASN A 52 2.17 7.48 -2.18
C ASN A 52 2.78 6.50 -3.15
N CYS A 53 2.43 5.22 -3.00
CA CYS A 53 2.83 4.20 -3.98
C CYS A 53 2.13 4.47 -5.31
N GLY A 54 2.90 4.48 -6.38
CA GLY A 54 2.34 4.52 -7.72
C GLY A 54 1.81 3.15 -8.14
N THR A 55 1.23 3.08 -9.33
CA THR A 55 0.60 1.85 -9.82
C THR A 55 1.60 0.70 -9.90
N LEU A 56 2.75 0.93 -10.51
CA LEU A 56 3.76 -0.13 -10.66
C LEU A 56 4.24 -0.61 -9.29
N THR A 57 4.57 0.33 -8.40
CA THR A 57 5.03 -0.01 -7.06
C THR A 57 3.99 -0.83 -6.31
N THR A 58 2.73 -0.45 -6.41
CA THR A 58 1.64 -1.18 -5.77
C THR A 58 1.53 -2.61 -6.27
N VAL A 59 1.58 -2.80 -7.58
CA VAL A 59 1.50 -4.14 -8.17
C VAL A 59 2.69 -4.99 -7.74
N LEU A 60 3.90 -4.43 -7.80
CA LEU A 60 5.09 -5.17 -7.40
C LEU A 60 5.05 -5.53 -5.91
N LEU A 61 4.62 -4.58 -5.07
CA LEU A 61 4.53 -4.83 -3.64
C LEU A 61 3.53 -5.95 -3.32
N LEU A 62 2.40 -5.96 -3.99
CA LEU A 62 1.41 -7.02 -3.82
C LEU A 62 1.93 -8.36 -4.32
N SER A 63 2.73 -8.36 -5.40
CA SER A 63 3.23 -9.58 -5.99
C SER A 63 4.22 -10.33 -5.10
N ILE A 64 4.86 -9.65 -4.16
CA ILE A 64 5.82 -10.28 -3.25
C ILE A 64 5.21 -10.66 -1.90
N GLN A 65 3.91 -10.48 -1.73
CA GLN A 65 3.21 -10.93 -0.53
C GLN A 65 3.02 -12.44 -0.55
N GLU A 66 3.08 -13.06 0.63
CA GLU A 66 2.75 -14.48 0.75
C GLU A 66 1.25 -14.70 0.50
N ASP A 67 0.43 -13.76 0.96
CA ASP A 67 -1.01 -13.83 0.78
C ASP A 67 -1.53 -12.43 0.41
N PRO A 68 -1.51 -12.06 -0.88
CA PRO A 68 -2.04 -10.77 -1.31
C PRO A 68 -3.51 -10.57 -0.97
N THR A 69 -4.26 -11.65 -0.85
CA THR A 69 -5.68 -11.61 -0.52
C THR A 69 -5.92 -10.97 0.85
N HIS A 70 -5.01 -11.21 1.78
CA HIS A 70 -5.12 -10.63 3.13
C HIS A 70 -5.18 -9.10 3.07
N PHE A 71 -4.29 -8.50 2.29
CA PHE A 71 -4.28 -7.05 2.11
C PHE A 71 -5.55 -6.57 1.42
N LEU A 72 -5.95 -7.27 0.36
CA LEU A 72 -7.14 -6.89 -0.40
C LEU A 72 -8.41 -7.00 0.44
N ASN A 73 -8.48 -7.98 1.34
CA ASN A 73 -9.60 -8.10 2.25
C ASN A 73 -9.66 -6.92 3.23
N ALA A 74 -8.52 -6.49 3.75
CA ALA A 74 -8.45 -5.32 4.63
C ALA A 74 -8.91 -4.06 3.91
N VAL A 75 -8.49 -3.88 2.67
CA VAL A 75 -8.93 -2.75 1.84
C VAL A 75 -10.43 -2.82 1.60
N ASN A 76 -10.95 -4.02 1.32
CA ASN A 76 -12.37 -4.20 1.08
C ASN A 76 -13.19 -3.84 2.33
N GLU A 77 -12.72 -4.20 3.51
CA GLU A 77 -13.38 -3.83 4.75
C GLU A 77 -13.46 -2.32 4.92
N GLU A 78 -12.39 -1.60 4.59
CA GLU A 78 -12.41 -0.14 4.63
C GLU A 78 -13.41 0.44 3.63
N PHE A 79 -13.47 -0.14 2.42
CA PHE A 79 -14.44 0.29 1.42
C PHE A 79 -15.87 0.06 1.90
N GLN A 80 -16.15 -1.06 2.56
CA GLN A 80 -17.48 -1.36 3.07
C GLN A 80 -17.92 -0.33 4.11
N LYS A 81 -17.03 0.12 4.96
CA LYS A 81 -17.35 1.17 5.94
C LYS A 81 -17.83 2.44 5.24
N TRP A 82 -17.22 2.78 4.11
CA TRP A 82 -17.60 3.95 3.33
C TRP A 82 -18.93 3.74 2.63
N TYR A 83 -19.11 2.55 2.05
CA TYR A 83 -20.28 2.27 1.20
C TYR A 83 -21.53 2.01 2.01
N ASP A 84 -21.43 1.57 3.24
CA ASP A 84 -22.60 1.34 4.07
C ASP A 84 -23.48 2.59 4.21
N GLY A 85 -22.87 3.78 4.18
CA GLY A 85 -23.59 5.02 4.23
C GLY A 85 -23.93 5.60 2.86
N GLU A 86 -23.44 4.99 1.79
CA GLU A 86 -23.52 5.55 0.44
C GLU A 86 -24.37 4.74 -0.51
N MET A 87 -25.02 3.69 -0.05
CA MET A 87 -25.87 2.87 -0.89
C MET A 87 -25.17 2.25 -2.09
N MET A 88 -23.91 1.91 -1.94
CA MET A 88 -23.17 1.31 -3.03
C MET A 88 -23.65 -0.10 -3.29
N PRO A 89 -23.86 -0.45 -4.56
CA PRO A 89 -24.18 -1.83 -4.90
C PRO A 89 -22.96 -2.71 -4.61
N VAL A 90 -23.23 -3.88 -4.13
CA VAL A 90 -22.17 -4.81 -3.73
C VAL A 90 -22.16 -5.98 -4.69
#